data_0f750fe9b75e729b2c3fc73cced80a4b
#
_entry.id   0f750fe9b75e729b2c3fc73cced80a4b
#
_cell.length_a   1.000
_cell.length_b   1.000
_cell.length_c   1.000
_cell.angle_alpha   90.00
_cell.angle_beta   90.00
_cell.angle_gamma   90.00
#
_symmetry.space_group_name_H-M   'P 1'
#
loop_
_entity.id
_entity.type
_entity.pdbx_description
1 polymer ?
#
loop_
_entity_poly.entity_id
_entity_poly.type
_entity_poly.pdbx_seq_one_letter_code
_entity_poly.pdbx_strand_id
1 'polypeptide(L)'
;MKPNSTERKSHGDIRMTFLHMTEIVFIILISLGACKNKSQVGLSNQLAGMYKLYIIENRDSSGAWKQQEWGKDGDGYIVYDGKGHMAVQITPKGYKDFSWLSEEAAINNDSLKQKIDNMSVTDLKNAVVEFSSNYVYVANYSISDSANVVTHYRLSHTNPSLWSTTVKRRFTFKGDTLILEPLNVNRRLKWIRQK
;
A
#
# COMPACT_ATOMS: atom_id res chain seq x y z
N MET A 1 -73.69 51.24 -17.91
CA MET A 1 -73.02 50.53 -16.88
C MET A 1 -72.49 49.21 -17.45
N LYS A 2 -71.17 49.09 -17.66
CA LYS A 2 -70.51 47.85 -18.12
C LYS A 2 -69.78 47.22 -16.93
N PRO A 3 -69.84 45.90 -16.67
CA PRO A 3 -69.03 45.27 -15.67
C PRO A 3 -67.64 44.89 -16.22
N ASN A 4 -66.65 45.13 -15.40
CA ASN A 4 -65.20 44.76 -15.57
C ASN A 4 -65.01 43.24 -15.56
N SER A 5 -64.32 42.73 -16.57
CA SER A 5 -63.80 41.34 -16.58
C SER A 5 -62.44 41.32 -15.94
N THR A 6 -62.31 40.62 -14.82
CA THR A 6 -61.02 40.30 -14.13
C THR A 6 -60.35 39.17 -14.84
N GLU A 7 -59.19 39.44 -15.42
CA GLU A 7 -58.22 38.40 -15.92
C GLU A 7 -57.67 37.52 -14.76
N ARG A 8 -57.92 36.24 -14.85
CA ARG A 8 -57.33 35.20 -14.00
C ARG A 8 -55.99 34.75 -14.63
N LYS A 9 -54.90 35.32 -14.15
CA LYS A 9 -53.58 34.83 -14.53
C LYS A 9 -53.36 33.42 -13.97
N SER A 10 -53.06 32.50 -14.89
CA SER A 10 -52.70 31.10 -14.63
C SER A 10 -51.42 31.00 -13.83
N HIS A 11 -51.50 30.44 -12.62
CA HIS A 11 -50.35 30.14 -11.73
C HIS A 11 -49.74 28.75 -11.99
N GLY A 12 -50.08 28.11 -13.13
CA GLY A 12 -49.70 26.71 -13.41
C GLY A 12 -48.28 26.50 -13.97
N ASP A 13 -47.70 27.45 -14.69
CA ASP A 13 -46.50 27.19 -15.50
C ASP A 13 -45.16 27.31 -14.75
N ILE A 14 -45.10 27.98 -13.61
CA ILE A 14 -43.86 28.19 -12.89
C ILE A 14 -43.41 26.94 -12.10
N ARG A 15 -44.35 26.11 -11.64
CA ARG A 15 -44.01 24.89 -10.86
C ARG A 15 -43.44 23.76 -11.71
N MET A 16 -43.88 23.67 -12.98
CA MET A 16 -43.41 22.61 -13.88
C MET A 16 -41.96 22.83 -14.35
N THR A 17 -41.57 24.09 -14.57
CA THR A 17 -40.19 24.44 -14.99
C THR A 17 -39.15 24.23 -13.87
N PHE A 18 -39.53 24.44 -12.60
CA PHE A 18 -38.63 24.18 -11.46
C PHE A 18 -38.39 22.69 -11.21
N LEU A 19 -39.40 21.83 -11.44
CA LEU A 19 -39.25 20.40 -11.26
C LEU A 19 -38.27 19.78 -12.28
N HIS A 20 -38.32 20.22 -13.53
CA HIS A 20 -37.43 19.74 -14.59
C HIS A 20 -36.00 20.26 -14.45
N MET A 21 -35.80 21.46 -13.92
CA MET A 21 -34.44 21.96 -13.63
C MET A 21 -33.76 21.20 -12.48
N THR A 22 -34.49 20.80 -11.44
CA THR A 22 -33.92 20.00 -10.33
C THR A 22 -33.54 18.59 -10.76
N GLU A 23 -34.29 17.93 -11.64
CA GLU A 23 -33.96 16.62 -12.17
C GLU A 23 -32.72 16.67 -13.06
N ILE A 24 -32.55 17.69 -13.93
CA ILE A 24 -31.39 17.85 -14.79
C ILE A 24 -30.11 18.11 -13.97
N VAL A 25 -30.20 18.94 -12.90
CA VAL A 25 -29.04 19.19 -12.02
C VAL A 25 -28.64 17.94 -11.24
N PHE A 26 -29.62 17.11 -10.83
CA PHE A 26 -29.32 15.86 -10.12
C PHE A 26 -28.67 14.81 -11.02
N ILE A 27 -29.07 14.71 -12.29
CA ILE A 27 -28.47 13.81 -13.30
C ILE A 27 -27.02 14.24 -13.63
N ILE A 28 -26.76 15.55 -13.73
CA ILE A 28 -25.39 16.08 -13.99
C ILE A 28 -24.47 15.82 -12.81
N LEU A 29 -24.95 15.93 -11.56
CA LEU A 29 -24.16 15.63 -10.36
C LEU A 29 -23.79 14.14 -10.22
N ILE A 30 -24.68 13.23 -10.64
CA ILE A 30 -24.40 11.79 -10.64
C ILE A 30 -23.37 11.42 -11.72
N SER A 31 -23.40 12.07 -12.88
CA SER A 31 -22.45 11.80 -13.97
C SER A 31 -21.02 12.27 -13.67
N LEU A 32 -20.84 13.33 -12.88
CA LEU A 32 -19.52 13.83 -12.47
C LEU A 32 -18.84 12.94 -11.39
N GLY A 33 -19.62 12.19 -10.59
CA GLY A 33 -19.08 11.23 -9.61
C GLY A 33 -18.57 9.93 -10.22
N ALA A 34 -19.10 9.51 -11.36
CA ALA A 34 -18.75 8.22 -11.99
C ALA A 34 -17.41 8.24 -12.75
N CYS A 35 -16.90 9.40 -13.17
CA CYS A 35 -15.65 9.49 -13.93
C CYS A 35 -14.38 9.33 -13.07
N LYS A 36 -14.43 9.58 -11.77
CA LYS A 36 -13.23 9.46 -10.90
C LYS A 36 -12.83 8.03 -10.54
N ASN A 37 -13.73 7.07 -10.64
CA ASN A 37 -13.46 5.69 -10.21
C ASN A 37 -12.82 4.79 -11.28
N LYS A 38 -12.93 5.11 -12.55
CA LYS A 38 -12.41 4.22 -13.62
C LYS A 38 -10.88 4.19 -13.72
N SER A 39 -10.19 5.30 -13.48
CA SER A 39 -8.73 5.34 -13.57
C SER A 39 -8.06 4.67 -12.36
N GLN A 40 -8.59 4.86 -11.16
CA GLN A 40 -8.06 4.21 -9.94
C GLN A 40 -8.19 2.69 -9.97
N VAL A 41 -9.31 2.16 -10.46
CA VAL A 41 -9.50 0.71 -10.64
C VAL A 41 -8.51 0.15 -11.65
N GLY A 42 -8.19 0.87 -12.73
CA GLY A 42 -7.19 0.47 -13.73
C GLY A 42 -5.79 0.35 -13.14
N LEU A 43 -5.32 1.35 -12.38
CA LEU A 43 -3.98 1.36 -11.77
C LEU A 43 -3.87 0.39 -10.60
N SER A 44 -4.92 0.24 -9.79
CA SER A 44 -4.96 -0.75 -8.71
C SER A 44 -4.84 -2.17 -9.26
N ASN A 45 -5.52 -2.47 -10.36
CA ASN A 45 -5.40 -3.76 -11.05
C ASN A 45 -4.00 -3.98 -11.66
N GLN A 46 -3.32 -2.91 -12.09
CA GLN A 46 -1.96 -2.99 -12.60
C GLN A 46 -0.96 -3.43 -11.52
N LEU A 47 -1.12 -2.93 -10.28
CA LEU A 47 -0.30 -3.36 -9.14
C LEU A 47 -0.71 -4.74 -8.59
N ALA A 48 -1.95 -5.19 -8.82
CA ALA A 48 -2.45 -6.46 -8.26
C ALA A 48 -1.54 -7.64 -8.62
N GLY A 49 -1.20 -8.44 -7.62
CA GLY A 49 -0.38 -9.64 -7.76
C GLY A 49 0.62 -9.82 -6.63
N MET A 50 1.35 -10.93 -6.70
CA MET A 50 2.47 -11.25 -5.83
C MET A 50 3.78 -11.04 -6.58
N TYR A 51 4.75 -10.47 -5.89
CA TYR A 51 6.07 -10.18 -6.44
C TYR A 51 7.14 -10.64 -5.47
N LYS A 52 8.18 -11.29 -6.00
CA LYS A 52 9.37 -11.68 -5.24
C LYS A 52 10.43 -10.59 -5.34
N LEU A 53 11.08 -10.29 -4.23
CA LEU A 53 12.20 -9.35 -4.19
C LEU A 53 13.34 -9.87 -5.08
N TYR A 54 13.81 -8.99 -5.97
CA TYR A 54 14.97 -9.25 -6.81
C TYR A 54 16.21 -8.56 -6.25
N ILE A 55 16.13 -7.26 -5.95
CA ILE A 55 17.25 -6.47 -5.47
C ILE A 55 16.78 -5.19 -4.75
N ILE A 56 17.55 -4.80 -3.74
CA ILE A 56 17.45 -3.47 -3.11
C ILE A 56 18.70 -2.69 -3.48
N GLU A 57 18.54 -1.47 -3.97
CA GLU A 57 19.64 -0.61 -4.37
C GLU A 57 19.52 0.76 -3.68
N ASN A 58 20.66 1.31 -3.28
CA ASN A 58 20.78 2.70 -2.85
C ASN A 58 21.52 3.50 -3.92
N ARG A 59 21.16 4.78 -4.05
CA ARG A 59 21.85 5.72 -4.93
C ARG A 59 22.99 6.36 -4.16
N ASP A 60 24.21 6.24 -4.66
CA ASP A 60 25.40 6.83 -4.05
C ASP A 60 25.54 8.33 -4.40
N SER A 61 26.58 8.97 -3.88
CA SER A 61 26.86 10.39 -4.10
C SER A 61 27.17 10.74 -5.57
N SER A 62 27.62 9.76 -6.37
CA SER A 62 27.84 9.93 -7.83
C SER A 62 26.54 9.77 -8.65
N GLY A 63 25.44 9.40 -7.99
CA GLY A 63 24.16 9.10 -8.64
C GLY A 63 24.04 7.68 -9.15
N ALA A 64 25.04 6.81 -8.96
CA ALA A 64 25.00 5.42 -9.37
C ALA A 64 24.20 4.55 -8.39
N TRP A 65 23.44 3.58 -8.93
CA TRP A 65 22.70 2.62 -8.12
C TRP A 65 23.61 1.44 -7.73
N LYS A 66 23.71 1.18 -6.42
CA LYS A 66 24.49 0.07 -5.86
C LYS A 66 23.60 -0.82 -5.00
N GLN A 67 23.82 -2.15 -5.09
CA GLN A 67 23.12 -3.11 -4.26
C GLN A 67 23.38 -2.81 -2.77
N GLN A 68 22.31 -2.87 -1.98
CA GLN A 68 22.37 -2.71 -0.54
C GLN A 68 22.69 -4.05 0.13
N GLU A 69 23.65 -4.08 1.06
CA GLU A 69 24.07 -5.31 1.74
C GLU A 69 22.95 -5.94 2.57
N TRP A 70 22.13 -5.13 3.27
CA TRP A 70 21.04 -5.64 4.10
C TRP A 70 20.07 -6.56 3.33
N GLY A 71 19.73 -6.25 2.11
CA GLY A 71 18.81 -7.07 1.29
C GLY A 71 19.51 -8.09 0.40
N LYS A 72 20.85 -8.22 0.49
CA LYS A 72 21.62 -9.14 -0.31
C LYS A 72 21.40 -10.57 0.17
N ASP A 73 21.11 -11.48 -0.76
CA ASP A 73 20.81 -12.89 -0.49
C ASP A 73 19.66 -13.14 0.50
N GLY A 74 18.88 -12.08 0.82
CA GLY A 74 17.66 -12.18 1.58
C GLY A 74 16.48 -12.67 0.73
N ASP A 75 15.37 -12.96 1.39
CA ASP A 75 14.11 -13.31 0.75
C ASP A 75 13.07 -12.23 0.98
N GLY A 76 12.12 -12.08 0.07
CA GLY A 76 11.07 -11.10 0.26
C GLY A 76 9.95 -11.22 -0.75
N TYR A 77 8.75 -10.90 -0.27
CA TYR A 77 7.54 -10.88 -1.08
C TYR A 77 6.73 -9.63 -0.78
N ILE A 78 6.11 -9.08 -1.81
CA ILE A 78 5.09 -8.06 -1.70
C ILE A 78 3.86 -8.49 -2.46
N VAL A 79 2.69 -8.29 -1.87
CA VAL A 79 1.39 -8.66 -2.45
C VAL A 79 0.49 -7.44 -2.44
N TYR A 80 -0.17 -7.19 -3.56
CA TYR A 80 -1.27 -6.23 -3.69
C TYR A 80 -2.52 -6.99 -4.13
N ASP A 81 -3.64 -6.83 -3.42
CA ASP A 81 -4.90 -7.54 -3.71
C ASP A 81 -5.74 -6.93 -4.86
N GLY A 82 -5.33 -5.76 -5.36
CA GLY A 82 -6.10 -4.99 -6.34
C GLY A 82 -7.32 -4.25 -5.76
N LYS A 83 -7.59 -4.40 -4.46
CA LYS A 83 -8.77 -3.85 -3.78
C LYS A 83 -8.43 -2.80 -2.72
N GLY A 84 -7.15 -2.50 -2.54
CA GLY A 84 -6.68 -1.49 -1.59
C GLY A 84 -5.92 -2.04 -0.40
N HIS A 85 -5.61 -3.35 -0.34
CA HIS A 85 -4.82 -3.96 0.72
C HIS A 85 -3.53 -4.55 0.18
N MET A 86 -2.50 -4.50 1.00
CA MET A 86 -1.20 -5.05 0.65
C MET A 86 -0.49 -5.62 1.87
N ALA A 87 0.44 -6.53 1.62
CA ALA A 87 1.39 -7.03 2.61
C ALA A 87 2.79 -7.07 1.99
N VAL A 88 3.80 -6.87 2.82
CA VAL A 88 5.20 -7.06 2.43
C VAL A 88 5.96 -7.74 3.55
N GLN A 89 6.83 -8.67 3.16
CA GLN A 89 7.84 -9.26 4.02
C GLN A 89 9.18 -9.20 3.30
N ILE A 90 10.22 -8.75 3.99
CA ILE A 90 11.61 -8.83 3.57
C ILE A 90 12.41 -9.43 4.73
N THR A 91 13.05 -10.54 4.49
CA THR A 91 13.79 -11.31 5.48
C THR A 91 15.27 -11.29 5.08
N PRO A 92 16.18 -10.81 5.94
CA PRO A 92 17.60 -10.81 5.63
C PRO A 92 18.15 -12.23 5.54
N LYS A 93 19.32 -12.36 4.91
CA LYS A 93 20.11 -13.59 4.97
C LYS A 93 20.42 -13.92 6.43
N GLY A 94 20.39 -15.20 6.80
CA GLY A 94 20.64 -15.62 8.17
C GLY A 94 19.36 -15.83 9.00
N TYR A 95 18.26 -15.19 8.65
CA TYR A 95 17.00 -15.43 9.37
C TYR A 95 16.59 -16.90 9.37
N LYS A 96 16.90 -17.65 8.31
CA LYS A 96 16.62 -19.10 8.21
C LYS A 96 17.46 -19.95 9.17
N ASP A 97 18.56 -19.41 9.71
CA ASP A 97 19.42 -20.09 10.69
C ASP A 97 18.68 -20.27 12.03
N PHE A 98 17.57 -19.52 12.23
CA PHE A 98 16.66 -19.67 13.36
C PHE A 98 15.53 -20.69 13.11
N SER A 99 15.75 -21.67 12.24
CA SER A 99 14.77 -22.74 11.94
C SER A 99 14.39 -23.60 13.17
N TRP A 100 15.14 -23.50 14.26
CA TRP A 100 14.85 -24.14 15.54
C TRP A 100 13.73 -23.45 16.33
N LEU A 101 13.29 -22.25 15.93
CA LEU A 101 12.13 -21.59 16.54
C LEU A 101 10.86 -22.36 16.18
N SER A 102 10.05 -22.61 17.21
CA SER A 102 8.73 -23.22 17.07
C SER A 102 7.70 -22.21 16.55
N GLU A 103 6.61 -22.73 15.97
CA GLU A 103 5.42 -21.93 15.66
C GLU A 103 4.74 -21.38 16.92
N GLU A 104 4.89 -22.08 18.05
CA GLU A 104 4.40 -21.61 19.35
C GLU A 104 5.26 -20.46 19.88
N ALA A 105 4.60 -19.48 20.50
CA ALA A 105 5.31 -18.44 21.22
C ALA A 105 6.15 -19.04 22.36
N ALA A 106 7.36 -18.52 22.57
CA ALA A 106 8.29 -18.99 23.59
C ALA A 106 7.68 -19.06 25.00
N ILE A 107 6.69 -18.19 25.29
CA ILE A 107 5.98 -18.19 26.58
C ILE A 107 5.20 -19.48 26.84
N ASN A 108 4.78 -20.19 25.80
CA ASN A 108 4.00 -21.44 25.87
C ASN A 108 4.83 -22.67 25.52
N ASN A 109 6.14 -22.52 25.30
CA ASN A 109 7.04 -23.59 24.88
C ASN A 109 8.26 -23.64 25.80
N ASP A 110 8.19 -24.51 26.80
CA ASP A 110 9.25 -24.66 27.80
C ASP A 110 10.61 -25.08 27.19
N SER A 111 10.59 -25.92 26.16
CA SER A 111 11.81 -26.33 25.47
C SER A 111 12.49 -25.17 24.74
N LEU A 112 11.69 -24.33 24.06
CA LEU A 112 12.18 -23.13 23.41
C LEU A 112 12.70 -22.10 24.42
N LYS A 113 11.96 -21.91 25.52
CA LYS A 113 12.36 -21.04 26.63
C LYS A 113 13.68 -21.48 27.21
N GLN A 114 13.82 -22.76 27.56
CA GLN A 114 15.06 -23.32 28.07
C GLN A 114 16.24 -23.15 27.10
N LYS A 115 16.00 -23.29 25.79
CA LYS A 115 17.03 -23.06 24.78
C LYS A 115 17.49 -21.60 24.76
N ILE A 116 16.54 -20.65 24.83
CA ILE A 116 16.85 -19.20 24.90
C ILE A 116 17.63 -18.89 26.19
N ASP A 117 17.21 -19.42 27.33
CA ASP A 117 17.85 -19.19 28.62
C ASP A 117 19.31 -19.71 28.66
N ASN A 118 19.60 -20.76 27.87
CA ASN A 118 20.94 -21.34 27.75
C ASN A 118 21.82 -20.72 26.65
N MET A 119 21.30 -19.75 25.87
CA MET A 119 22.10 -19.07 24.85
C MET A 119 23.18 -18.19 25.47
N SER A 120 24.34 -18.13 24.82
CA SER A 120 25.34 -17.13 25.17
C SER A 120 24.80 -15.71 24.94
N VAL A 121 25.34 -14.74 25.70
CA VAL A 121 24.97 -13.33 25.50
C VAL A 121 25.25 -12.86 24.06
N THR A 122 26.30 -13.37 23.45
CA THR A 122 26.67 -13.06 22.05
C THR A 122 25.62 -13.61 21.06
N ASP A 123 25.23 -14.88 21.24
CA ASP A 123 24.23 -15.49 20.36
C ASP A 123 22.86 -14.84 20.52
N LEU A 124 22.50 -14.49 21.77
CA LEU A 124 21.26 -13.76 22.02
C LEU A 124 21.25 -12.39 21.37
N LYS A 125 22.36 -11.63 21.41
CA LYS A 125 22.48 -10.35 20.70
C LYS A 125 22.38 -10.52 19.18
N ASN A 126 23.02 -11.54 18.63
CA ASN A 126 22.94 -11.84 17.19
C ASN A 126 21.49 -12.19 16.81
N ALA A 127 20.81 -13.02 17.60
CA ALA A 127 19.40 -13.34 17.36
C ALA A 127 18.52 -12.08 17.36
N VAL A 128 18.68 -11.19 18.35
CA VAL A 128 17.91 -9.94 18.43
C VAL A 128 18.16 -9.05 17.19
N VAL A 129 19.41 -8.93 16.71
CA VAL A 129 19.74 -8.18 15.50
C VAL A 129 19.07 -8.78 14.28
N GLU A 130 19.14 -10.10 14.09
CA GLU A 130 18.49 -10.78 12.95
C GLU A 130 16.97 -10.62 12.98
N PHE A 131 16.31 -10.86 14.13
CA PHE A 131 14.86 -10.69 14.27
C PHE A 131 14.42 -9.26 14.04
N SER A 132 15.16 -8.27 14.57
CA SER A 132 14.85 -6.86 14.40
C SER A 132 15.06 -6.36 12.97
N SER A 133 15.88 -7.06 12.19
CA SER A 133 16.14 -6.76 10.78
C SER A 133 15.04 -7.29 9.84
N ASN A 134 14.14 -8.11 10.33
CA ASN A 134 12.99 -8.60 9.56
C ASN A 134 11.98 -7.46 9.34
N TYR A 135 11.65 -7.19 8.09
CA TYR A 135 10.80 -6.07 7.70
C TYR A 135 9.46 -6.58 7.17
N VAL A 136 8.45 -6.57 8.03
CA VAL A 136 7.10 -7.03 7.68
C VAL A 136 6.07 -5.96 8.04
N TYR A 137 5.14 -5.70 7.14
CA TYR A 137 3.94 -4.93 7.46
C TYR A 137 2.76 -5.28 6.55
N VAL A 138 1.57 -5.01 7.04
CA VAL A 138 0.32 -4.93 6.28
C VAL A 138 -0.17 -3.49 6.25
N ALA A 139 -0.79 -3.10 5.13
CA ALA A 139 -1.26 -1.74 4.93
C ALA A 139 -2.50 -1.71 4.03
N ASN A 140 -3.29 -0.65 4.18
CA ASN A 140 -4.15 -0.20 3.10
C ASN A 140 -3.29 0.57 2.09
N TYR A 141 -3.69 0.59 0.82
CA TYR A 141 -3.01 1.44 -0.16
C TYR A 141 -3.97 2.22 -1.04
N SER A 142 -3.49 3.35 -1.53
CA SER A 142 -4.14 4.13 -2.57
C SER A 142 -3.12 4.52 -3.64
N ILE A 143 -3.59 4.81 -4.85
CA ILE A 143 -2.74 5.22 -5.98
C ILE A 143 -3.15 6.62 -6.40
N SER A 144 -2.15 7.47 -6.66
CA SER A 144 -2.35 8.78 -7.28
C SER A 144 -2.24 8.64 -8.79
N ASP A 145 -3.31 8.94 -9.51
CA ASP A 145 -3.41 8.80 -10.97
C ASP A 145 -2.42 9.67 -11.75
N SER A 146 -2.06 10.83 -11.19
CA SER A 146 -1.23 11.82 -11.89
C SER A 146 0.28 11.60 -11.76
N ALA A 147 0.74 10.70 -10.88
CA ALA A 147 2.15 10.64 -10.51
C ALA A 147 2.74 9.23 -10.43
N ASN A 148 1.99 8.17 -10.73
CA ASN A 148 2.39 6.78 -10.49
C ASN A 148 2.95 6.59 -9.06
N VAL A 149 2.27 7.15 -8.07
CA VAL A 149 2.63 7.08 -6.66
C VAL A 149 1.62 6.20 -5.93
N VAL A 150 2.12 5.16 -5.29
CA VAL A 150 1.36 4.36 -4.35
C VAL A 150 1.65 4.85 -2.93
N THR A 151 0.60 5.06 -2.16
CA THR A 151 0.65 5.43 -0.74
C THR A 151 0.24 4.23 0.09
N HIS A 152 1.11 3.77 1.00
CA HIS A 152 0.79 2.70 1.94
C HIS A 152 0.48 3.32 3.31
N TYR A 153 -0.71 3.02 3.84
CA TYR A 153 -1.15 3.39 5.19
C TYR A 153 -0.97 2.17 6.07
N ARG A 154 0.15 2.08 6.80
CA ARG A 154 0.52 0.90 7.59
C ARG A 154 -0.47 0.66 8.70
N LEU A 155 -1.01 -0.55 8.79
CA LEU A 155 -1.91 -1.01 9.85
C LEU A 155 -1.12 -1.65 10.99
N SER A 156 -0.08 -2.42 10.64
CA SER A 156 0.86 -3.06 11.57
C SER A 156 2.25 -3.14 10.94
N HIS A 157 3.28 -3.31 11.76
CA HIS A 157 4.67 -3.41 11.33
C HIS A 157 5.50 -4.17 12.36
N THR A 158 6.55 -4.92 11.95
CA THR A 158 7.49 -5.54 12.90
C THR A 158 8.24 -4.52 13.76
N ASN A 159 8.46 -3.30 13.25
CA ASN A 159 8.93 -2.17 14.05
C ASN A 159 7.71 -1.37 14.57
N PRO A 160 7.43 -1.37 15.90
CA PRO A 160 6.26 -0.68 16.47
C PRO A 160 6.23 0.83 16.19
N SER A 161 7.38 1.49 16.04
CA SER A 161 7.45 2.93 15.75
C SER A 161 6.89 3.31 14.37
N LEU A 162 6.69 2.31 13.50
CA LEU A 162 6.15 2.50 12.15
C LEU A 162 4.67 2.16 12.03
N TRP A 163 4.01 1.75 13.11
CA TRP A 163 2.57 1.51 13.13
C TRP A 163 1.80 2.80 12.85
N SER A 164 0.69 2.69 12.13
CA SER A 164 -0.16 3.82 11.74
C SER A 164 0.56 4.94 10.97
N THR A 165 1.75 4.67 10.44
CA THR A 165 2.48 5.63 9.61
C THR A 165 2.20 5.43 8.13
N THR A 166 2.54 6.43 7.34
CA THR A 166 2.34 6.45 5.89
C THR A 166 3.67 6.48 5.16
N VAL A 167 3.78 5.71 4.07
CA VAL A 167 4.91 5.79 3.16
C VAL A 167 4.43 5.90 1.71
N LYS A 168 5.02 6.86 0.98
CA LYS A 168 4.73 7.10 -0.45
C LYS A 168 5.88 6.56 -1.29
N ARG A 169 5.54 5.86 -2.38
CA ARG A 169 6.51 5.30 -3.33
C ARG A 169 6.08 5.59 -4.75
N ARG A 170 7.00 6.11 -5.55
CA ARG A 170 6.82 6.06 -7.01
C ARG A 170 6.94 4.62 -7.44
N PHE A 171 6.06 4.18 -8.36
CA PHE A 171 6.16 2.86 -8.96
C PHE A 171 6.30 2.95 -10.48
N THR A 172 7.08 2.05 -11.04
CA THR A 172 7.20 1.85 -12.49
C THR A 172 7.28 0.36 -12.80
N PHE A 173 6.86 -0.01 -14.00
CA PHE A 173 7.01 -1.36 -14.52
C PHE A 173 8.03 -1.42 -15.65
N LYS A 174 8.87 -2.46 -15.65
CA LYS A 174 9.71 -2.85 -16.79
C LYS A 174 9.45 -4.34 -17.05
N GLY A 175 8.55 -4.65 -17.99
CA GLY A 175 8.03 -6.01 -18.15
C GLY A 175 7.40 -6.50 -16.85
N ASP A 176 7.80 -7.67 -16.39
CA ASP A 176 7.31 -8.27 -15.14
C ASP A 176 7.96 -7.68 -13.86
N THR A 177 8.85 -6.70 -14.01
CA THR A 177 9.55 -6.08 -12.89
C THR A 177 8.82 -4.83 -12.40
N LEU A 178 8.33 -4.87 -11.16
CA LEU A 178 7.85 -3.72 -10.40
C LEU A 178 9.03 -3.04 -9.71
N ILE A 179 9.21 -1.74 -9.93
CA ILE A 179 10.22 -0.91 -9.26
C ILE A 179 9.49 0.04 -8.32
N LEU A 180 9.84 0.02 -7.04
CA LEU A 180 9.32 0.90 -6.01
C LEU A 180 10.41 1.81 -5.46
N GLU A 181 10.20 3.13 -5.54
CA GLU A 181 11.12 4.17 -5.07
C GLU A 181 10.43 5.01 -3.98
N PRO A 182 10.78 4.87 -2.68
CA PRO A 182 10.30 5.79 -1.65
C PRO A 182 10.69 7.23 -1.99
N LEU A 183 9.76 8.18 -1.78
CA LEU A 183 9.98 9.57 -2.21
C LEU A 183 11.04 10.31 -1.38
N ASN A 184 11.31 9.87 -0.15
CA ASN A 184 12.14 10.59 0.82
C ASN A 184 13.54 10.00 1.01
N VAL A 185 13.90 8.95 0.27
CA VAL A 185 15.20 8.29 0.39
C VAL A 185 15.73 7.86 -0.97
N ASN A 186 17.04 7.90 -1.14
CA ASN A 186 17.73 7.45 -2.36
C ASN A 186 17.83 5.92 -2.41
N ARG A 187 16.69 5.24 -2.50
CA ARG A 187 16.57 3.79 -2.52
C ARG A 187 15.56 3.36 -3.57
N ARG A 188 15.77 2.20 -4.16
CA ARG A 188 14.76 1.51 -4.95
C ARG A 188 14.77 0.02 -4.65
N LEU A 189 13.58 -0.59 -4.75
CA LEU A 189 13.37 -2.02 -4.62
C LEU A 189 12.79 -2.52 -5.94
N LYS A 190 13.41 -3.55 -6.50
CA LYS A 190 12.93 -4.22 -7.71
C LYS A 190 12.35 -5.57 -7.34
N TRP A 191 11.18 -5.85 -7.89
CA TRP A 191 10.37 -7.01 -7.57
C TRP A 191 9.94 -7.71 -8.84
N ILE A 192 10.04 -9.02 -8.91
CA ILE A 192 9.63 -9.83 -10.07
C ILE A 192 8.25 -10.41 -9.80
N ARG A 193 7.31 -10.19 -10.72
CA ARG A 193 5.96 -10.74 -10.65
C ARG A 193 6.03 -12.27 -10.64
N GLN A 194 5.28 -12.87 -9.72
CA GLN A 194 5.11 -14.30 -9.65
C GLN A 194 3.89 -14.70 -10.50
N LYS A 195 4.01 -15.78 -11.25
CA LYS A 195 2.95 -16.36 -12.12
C LYS A 195 2.15 -17.38 -11.36
#